data_a75376d9ab269962fd7513c08224b21f
#
_entry.id   a75376d9ab269962fd7513c08224b21f
#
_cell.length_a   1.000
_cell.length_b   1.000
_cell.length_c   1.000
_cell.angle_alpha   90.00
_cell.angle_beta   90.00
_cell.angle_gamma   90.00
#
_symmetry.space_group_name_H-M   'P 1'
#
loop_
_entity.id
_entity.type
_entity.pdbx_description
1 polymer ?
#
loop_
_entity_poly.entity_id
_entity_poly.type
_entity_poly.pdbx_seq_one_letter_code
_entity_poly.pdbx_strand_id
1 'polypeptide(L)'
;MRFHNKTVVVTGAASGIGRATAIQFAAEGAKVYAADIDEAGLAATAAESNGEVHTVRCDVCNCEDIKALMDRAAAETGGIDAVFNNAGAGGDMARIDEIEPEGWDRTMHLLLRSVAFGIRYAVPHMIGRKGAAIVNTSSVAAVGPGYSPNAYAVAKAGVLHLTKTSAADLARHQIRVNAVQPGFINTNIFTTSLEVPAELEAQAKGAIAMMSQAAQPVARGGQPSDIAEAVLYLCSEAASFVNGTSIIVDGGLTIGPRHSWDPEVPDLFEALRQMKAAAEAAA
;
A
#
# COMPACT_ATOMS: atom_id res chain seq x y z
N MET A 1 -7.06 18.67 -13.36
CA MET A 1 -5.72 18.22 -12.87
C MET A 1 -5.57 18.64 -11.42
N ARG A 2 -5.73 17.68 -10.50
CA ARG A 2 -5.69 17.91 -9.03
C ARG A 2 -4.29 18.30 -8.52
N PHE A 3 -3.25 17.93 -9.27
CA PHE A 3 -1.85 18.05 -8.83
C PHE A 3 -0.99 18.93 -9.75
N HIS A 4 -1.62 19.83 -10.49
CA HIS A 4 -0.90 20.76 -11.36
C HIS A 4 0.16 21.55 -10.56
N ASN A 5 1.42 21.51 -11.03
CA ASN A 5 2.59 22.13 -10.36
C ASN A 5 2.91 21.60 -8.95
N LYS A 6 2.41 20.44 -8.57
CA LYS A 6 2.75 19.75 -7.32
C LYS A 6 3.92 18.82 -7.51
N THR A 7 4.79 18.73 -6.52
CA THR A 7 5.91 17.79 -6.46
C THR A 7 5.51 16.60 -5.63
N VAL A 8 5.59 15.41 -6.20
CA VAL A 8 5.21 14.15 -5.55
C VAL A 8 6.37 13.16 -5.58
N VAL A 9 6.67 12.55 -4.44
CA VAL A 9 7.65 11.46 -4.34
C VAL A 9 6.90 10.14 -4.12
N VAL A 10 7.23 9.13 -4.92
CA VAL A 10 6.65 7.77 -4.83
C VAL A 10 7.77 6.75 -4.73
N THR A 11 7.81 5.98 -3.64
CA THR A 11 8.75 4.87 -3.47
C THR A 11 8.12 3.53 -3.90
N GLY A 12 8.95 2.57 -4.37
CA GLY A 12 8.45 1.32 -4.95
C GLY A 12 7.73 1.55 -6.29
N ALA A 13 8.20 2.52 -7.07
CA ALA A 13 7.52 3.01 -8.28
C ALA A 13 7.83 2.22 -9.55
N ALA A 14 8.70 1.21 -9.48
CA ALA A 14 9.05 0.38 -10.63
C ALA A 14 7.96 -0.62 -11.02
N SER A 15 7.01 -0.92 -10.14
CA SER A 15 5.95 -1.91 -10.41
C SER A 15 4.68 -1.69 -9.58
N GLY A 16 3.64 -2.45 -9.88
CA GLY A 16 2.43 -2.59 -9.05
C GLY A 16 1.78 -1.26 -8.65
N ILE A 17 1.47 -1.14 -7.36
CA ILE A 17 0.78 0.03 -6.78
C ILE A 17 1.58 1.31 -6.97
N GLY A 18 2.91 1.26 -6.73
CA GLY A 18 3.77 2.43 -6.88
C GLY A 18 3.82 2.96 -8.30
N ARG A 19 3.98 2.06 -9.30
CA ARG A 19 3.92 2.42 -10.74
C ARG A 19 2.59 3.08 -11.09
N ALA A 20 1.47 2.42 -10.77
CA ALA A 20 0.15 2.96 -11.09
C ALA A 20 -0.08 4.33 -10.44
N THR A 21 0.37 4.50 -9.20
CA THR A 21 0.26 5.77 -8.47
C THR A 21 1.11 6.87 -9.12
N ALA A 22 2.36 6.55 -9.49
CA ALA A 22 3.26 7.50 -10.15
C ALA A 22 2.68 7.99 -11.49
N ILE A 23 2.19 7.06 -12.31
CA ILE A 23 1.56 7.37 -13.60
C ILE A 23 0.31 8.25 -13.41
N GLN A 24 -0.54 7.92 -12.44
CA GLN A 24 -1.77 8.70 -12.21
C GLN A 24 -1.46 10.10 -11.66
N PHE A 25 -0.51 10.27 -10.76
CA PHE A 25 -0.09 11.61 -10.31
C PHE A 25 0.44 12.44 -11.47
N ALA A 26 1.28 11.86 -12.33
CA ALA A 26 1.82 12.54 -13.50
C ALA A 26 0.70 12.94 -14.50
N ALA A 27 -0.26 12.05 -14.75
CA ALA A 27 -1.43 12.34 -15.60
C ALA A 27 -2.30 13.47 -15.06
N GLU A 28 -2.26 13.68 -13.72
CA GLU A 28 -2.95 14.80 -13.06
C GLU A 28 -2.10 16.07 -12.89
N GLY A 29 -0.95 16.13 -13.56
CA GLY A 29 -0.12 17.32 -13.68
C GLY A 29 0.94 17.49 -12.60
N ALA A 30 1.21 16.43 -11.81
CA ALA A 30 2.31 16.43 -10.86
C ALA A 30 3.67 16.26 -11.55
N LYS A 31 4.73 16.82 -10.94
CA LYS A 31 6.12 16.41 -11.15
C LYS A 31 6.41 15.26 -10.21
N VAL A 32 6.57 14.05 -10.75
CA VAL A 32 6.71 12.83 -9.96
C VAL A 32 8.16 12.40 -9.90
N TYR A 33 8.68 12.21 -8.68
CA TYR A 33 9.96 11.55 -8.41
C TYR A 33 9.66 10.09 -8.08
N ALA A 34 9.78 9.24 -9.09
CA ALA A 34 9.54 7.81 -9.01
C ALA A 34 10.83 7.10 -8.56
N ALA A 35 10.81 6.46 -7.40
CA ALA A 35 11.99 5.88 -6.77
C ALA A 35 11.84 4.37 -6.56
N ASP A 36 12.89 3.62 -6.89
CA ASP A 36 12.97 2.16 -6.73
C ASP A 36 14.43 1.71 -6.84
N ILE A 37 14.71 0.46 -6.47
CA ILE A 37 15.98 -0.22 -6.75
C ILE A 37 16.04 -0.76 -8.18
N ASP A 38 14.89 -1.05 -8.81
CA ASP A 38 14.75 -1.56 -10.17
C ASP A 38 14.72 -0.42 -11.20
N GLU A 39 15.87 -0.08 -11.75
CA GLU A 39 16.00 0.99 -12.75
C GLU A 39 15.28 0.67 -14.06
N ALA A 40 15.21 -0.60 -14.46
CA ALA A 40 14.51 -1.01 -15.68
C ALA A 40 12.99 -0.82 -15.51
N GLY A 41 12.45 -1.22 -14.36
CA GLY A 41 11.06 -0.99 -14.00
C GLY A 41 10.71 0.50 -13.89
N LEU A 42 11.62 1.34 -13.38
CA LEU A 42 11.47 2.80 -13.36
C LEU A 42 11.43 3.39 -14.77
N ALA A 43 12.30 2.93 -15.67
CA ALA A 43 12.30 3.37 -17.06
C ALA A 43 10.98 3.01 -17.77
N ALA A 44 10.43 1.82 -17.51
CA ALA A 44 9.12 1.42 -18.01
C ALA A 44 8.00 2.32 -17.44
N THR A 45 8.03 2.63 -16.15
CA THR A 45 7.07 3.54 -15.52
C THR A 45 7.08 4.94 -16.17
N ALA A 46 8.27 5.48 -16.42
CA ALA A 46 8.40 6.78 -17.09
C ALA A 46 7.91 6.72 -18.55
N ALA A 47 8.19 5.63 -19.27
CA ALA A 47 7.76 5.45 -20.66
C ALA A 47 6.24 5.27 -20.80
N GLU A 48 5.58 4.64 -19.84
CA GLU A 48 4.12 4.46 -19.79
C GLU A 48 3.39 5.74 -19.35
N SER A 49 4.08 6.72 -18.76
CA SER A 49 3.48 7.94 -18.25
C SER A 49 3.25 8.95 -19.37
N ASN A 50 2.07 9.61 -19.34
CA ASN A 50 1.78 10.76 -20.21
C ASN A 50 2.12 12.10 -19.55
N GLY A 51 2.82 12.11 -18.41
CA GLY A 51 3.20 13.30 -17.66
C GLY A 51 4.68 13.30 -17.24
N GLU A 52 5.06 14.23 -16.36
CA GLU A 52 6.44 14.42 -15.93
C GLU A 52 6.84 13.42 -14.84
N VAL A 53 7.70 12.45 -15.18
CA VAL A 53 8.23 11.44 -14.25
C VAL A 53 9.76 11.45 -14.28
N HIS A 54 10.38 11.75 -13.14
CA HIS A 54 11.81 11.68 -12.89
C HIS A 54 12.13 10.38 -12.15
N THR A 55 12.95 9.55 -12.76
CA THR A 55 13.37 8.28 -12.14
C THR A 55 14.57 8.48 -11.22
N VAL A 56 14.54 7.84 -10.05
CA VAL A 56 15.61 7.90 -9.06
C VAL A 56 15.87 6.51 -8.49
N ARG A 57 17.08 5.98 -8.67
CA ARG A 57 17.47 4.76 -7.97
C ARG A 57 17.54 5.05 -6.48
N CYS A 58 16.83 4.29 -5.65
CA CYS A 58 16.79 4.46 -4.20
C CYS A 58 16.51 3.11 -3.52
N ASP A 59 17.43 2.68 -2.68
CA ASP A 59 17.19 1.61 -1.73
C ASP A 59 16.62 2.19 -0.44
N VAL A 60 15.33 1.94 -0.18
CA VAL A 60 14.67 2.46 1.02
C VAL A 60 15.18 1.83 2.33
N CYS A 61 15.97 0.76 2.27
CA CYS A 61 16.71 0.25 3.42
C CYS A 61 17.93 1.11 3.76
N ASN A 62 18.41 1.94 2.83
CA ASN A 62 19.50 2.90 3.03
C ASN A 62 18.93 4.30 3.33
N CYS A 63 19.18 4.82 4.52
CA CYS A 63 18.69 6.15 4.91
C CYS A 63 19.28 7.29 4.08
N GLU A 64 20.52 7.16 3.61
CA GLU A 64 21.16 8.18 2.77
C GLU A 64 20.52 8.26 1.39
N ASP A 65 20.11 7.12 0.81
CA ASP A 65 19.37 7.09 -0.45
C ASP A 65 18.01 7.80 -0.31
N ILE A 66 17.28 7.51 0.78
CA ILE A 66 15.98 8.19 1.05
C ILE A 66 16.21 9.70 1.20
N LYS A 67 17.24 10.09 1.94
CA LYS A 67 17.58 11.51 2.14
C LYS A 67 17.92 12.17 0.80
N ALA A 68 18.78 11.56 0.00
CA ALA A 68 19.19 12.08 -1.30
C ALA A 68 18.00 12.22 -2.27
N LEU A 69 17.06 11.26 -2.26
CA LEU A 69 15.81 11.35 -3.03
C LEU A 69 14.99 12.59 -2.67
N MET A 70 14.76 12.82 -1.37
CA MET A 70 13.98 13.96 -0.89
C MET A 70 14.69 15.30 -1.17
N ASP A 71 15.99 15.35 -0.92
CA ASP A 71 16.81 16.54 -1.19
C ASP A 71 16.80 16.89 -2.69
N ARG A 72 16.93 15.91 -3.57
CA ARG A 72 16.89 16.09 -5.03
C ARG A 72 15.54 16.64 -5.47
N ALA A 73 14.43 15.99 -5.06
CA ALA A 73 13.09 16.43 -5.42
C ALA A 73 12.83 17.88 -5.01
N ALA A 74 13.25 18.24 -3.79
CA ALA A 74 13.07 19.60 -3.27
C ALA A 74 13.98 20.61 -3.97
N ALA A 75 15.24 20.27 -4.25
CA ALA A 75 16.19 21.19 -4.91
C ALA A 75 15.76 21.54 -6.35
N GLU A 76 15.21 20.56 -7.08
CA GLU A 76 14.77 20.75 -8.47
C GLU A 76 13.41 21.48 -8.59
N THR A 77 12.57 21.48 -7.51
CA THR A 77 11.18 21.97 -7.61
C THR A 77 10.82 23.05 -6.55
N GLY A 78 11.69 23.28 -5.58
CA GLY A 78 11.45 24.23 -4.50
C GLY A 78 10.65 23.67 -3.31
N GLY A 79 10.47 22.33 -3.23
CA GLY A 79 9.82 21.65 -2.11
C GLY A 79 8.96 20.47 -2.52
N ILE A 80 8.45 19.73 -1.54
CA ILE A 80 7.65 18.52 -1.76
C ILE A 80 6.23 18.74 -1.26
N ASP A 81 5.23 18.44 -2.08
CA ASP A 81 3.80 18.57 -1.75
C ASP A 81 3.19 17.27 -1.25
N ALA A 82 3.61 16.13 -1.82
CA ALA A 82 3.11 14.82 -1.38
C ALA A 82 4.20 13.74 -1.40
N VAL A 83 4.09 12.79 -0.47
CA VAL A 83 4.95 11.61 -0.42
C VAL A 83 4.08 10.36 -0.28
N PHE A 84 4.35 9.37 -1.12
CA PHE A 84 3.77 8.04 -0.99
C PHE A 84 4.87 7.03 -0.63
N ASN A 85 4.94 6.67 0.64
CA ASN A 85 5.81 5.63 1.17
C ASN A 85 5.19 4.27 0.86
N ASN A 86 5.59 3.66 -0.26
CA ASN A 86 4.97 2.44 -0.75
C ASN A 86 5.95 1.27 -0.93
N ALA A 87 7.24 1.52 -1.12
CA ALA A 87 8.23 0.46 -1.31
C ALA A 87 8.08 -0.67 -0.28
N GLY A 88 8.13 -1.92 -0.77
CA GLY A 88 7.97 -3.08 0.08
C GLY A 88 7.94 -4.39 -0.70
N ALA A 89 8.07 -5.49 0.04
CA ALA A 89 7.96 -6.87 -0.42
C ALA A 89 7.24 -7.72 0.63
N GLY A 90 7.07 -9.03 0.39
CA GLY A 90 6.34 -9.92 1.29
C GLY A 90 6.99 -10.15 2.67
N GLY A 91 8.27 -9.80 2.81
CA GLY A 91 9.03 -10.04 4.03
C GLY A 91 9.37 -11.51 4.26
N ASP A 92 9.81 -11.85 5.46
CA ASP A 92 10.10 -13.22 5.84
C ASP A 92 8.82 -14.05 5.98
N MET A 93 8.83 -15.27 5.43
CA MET A 93 7.65 -16.15 5.35
C MET A 93 7.51 -17.09 6.55
N ALA A 94 8.50 -17.13 7.45
CA ALA A 94 8.53 -18.05 8.59
C ALA A 94 7.42 -17.77 9.61
N ARG A 95 7.00 -18.81 10.31
CA ARG A 95 6.05 -18.71 11.42
C ARG A 95 6.76 -18.10 12.64
N ILE A 96 5.98 -17.62 13.61
CA ILE A 96 6.55 -16.92 14.76
C ILE A 96 7.49 -17.80 15.62
N ASP A 97 7.29 -19.09 15.62
CA ASP A 97 8.11 -20.09 16.33
C ASP A 97 9.33 -20.57 15.54
N GLU A 98 9.48 -20.11 14.29
CA GLU A 98 10.54 -20.53 13.36
C GLU A 98 11.34 -19.35 12.79
N ILE A 99 10.86 -18.10 12.95
CA ILE A 99 11.51 -16.94 12.34
C ILE A 99 12.86 -16.63 12.99
N GLU A 100 13.89 -16.51 12.16
CA GLU A 100 15.21 -16.10 12.61
C GLU A 100 15.31 -14.58 12.76
N PRO A 101 16.14 -14.08 13.70
CA PRO A 101 16.30 -12.64 13.94
C PRO A 101 16.61 -11.84 12.68
N GLU A 102 17.44 -12.36 11.79
CA GLU A 102 17.84 -11.71 10.55
C GLU A 102 16.67 -11.53 9.57
N GLY A 103 15.78 -12.52 9.51
CA GLY A 103 14.55 -12.46 8.68
C GLY A 103 13.58 -11.42 9.22
N TRP A 104 13.40 -11.40 10.53
CA TRP A 104 12.62 -10.39 11.23
C TRP A 104 13.15 -8.98 10.98
N ASP A 105 14.45 -8.77 11.24
CA ASP A 105 15.10 -7.47 11.14
C ASP A 105 15.05 -6.94 9.69
N ARG A 106 15.32 -7.78 8.68
CA ARG A 106 15.18 -7.39 7.26
C ARG A 106 13.76 -6.94 6.95
N THR A 107 12.76 -7.67 7.45
CA THR A 107 11.34 -7.32 7.21
C THR A 107 10.99 -5.98 7.86
N MET A 108 11.39 -5.75 9.11
CA MET A 108 11.16 -4.49 9.82
C MET A 108 11.90 -3.31 9.16
N HIS A 109 13.14 -3.52 8.71
CA HIS A 109 13.90 -2.50 7.99
C HIS A 109 13.19 -2.06 6.71
N LEU A 110 12.76 -3.03 5.88
CA LEU A 110 12.11 -2.73 4.62
C LEU A 110 10.72 -2.11 4.80
N LEU A 111 9.87 -2.64 5.69
CA LEU A 111 8.44 -2.34 5.71
C LEU A 111 8.01 -1.28 6.73
N LEU A 112 8.82 -1.07 7.78
CA LEU A 112 8.47 -0.12 8.84
C LEU A 112 9.51 1.00 8.98
N ARG A 113 10.79 0.65 9.10
CA ARG A 113 11.86 1.63 9.28
C ARG A 113 11.97 2.56 8.06
N SER A 114 11.86 2.03 6.84
CA SER A 114 11.88 2.82 5.61
C SER A 114 10.79 3.89 5.59
N VAL A 115 9.58 3.56 6.03
CA VAL A 115 8.45 4.51 6.13
C VAL A 115 8.76 5.63 7.13
N ALA A 116 9.30 5.28 8.31
CA ALA A 116 9.67 6.25 9.32
C ALA A 116 10.70 7.27 8.80
N PHE A 117 11.72 6.79 8.08
CA PHE A 117 12.75 7.68 7.51
C PHE A 117 12.29 8.38 6.23
N GLY A 118 11.36 7.80 5.46
CA GLY A 118 10.64 8.49 4.39
C GLY A 118 9.91 9.73 4.91
N ILE A 119 9.17 9.58 6.01
CA ILE A 119 8.53 10.73 6.70
C ILE A 119 9.61 11.71 7.20
N ARG A 120 10.62 11.22 7.93
CA ARG A 120 11.66 12.05 8.56
C ARG A 120 12.37 12.95 7.57
N TYR A 121 12.77 12.43 6.42
CA TYR A 121 13.55 13.21 5.45
C TYR A 121 12.68 14.05 4.51
N ALA A 122 11.41 13.71 4.32
CA ALA A 122 10.48 14.54 3.54
C ALA A 122 10.07 15.82 4.26
N VAL A 123 9.82 15.74 5.58
CA VAL A 123 9.23 16.83 6.38
C VAL A 123 9.93 18.17 6.23
N PRO A 124 11.28 18.29 6.27
CA PRO A 124 11.95 19.59 6.10
C PRO A 124 11.59 20.30 4.78
N HIS A 125 11.31 19.52 3.73
CA HIS A 125 10.99 20.02 2.39
C HIS A 125 9.48 20.24 2.18
N MET A 126 8.65 19.83 3.14
CA MET A 126 7.19 19.97 3.12
C MET A 126 6.67 21.11 3.99
N ILE A 127 7.47 21.60 4.94
CA ILE A 127 7.10 22.71 5.84
C ILE A 127 6.79 23.96 5.00
N GLY A 128 5.62 24.57 5.26
CA GLY A 128 5.13 25.75 4.53
C GLY A 128 4.45 25.41 3.19
N ARG A 129 4.42 24.16 2.75
CA ARG A 129 3.69 23.73 1.54
C ARG A 129 2.21 23.57 1.85
N LYS A 130 1.36 24.38 1.19
CA LYS A 130 -0.09 24.31 1.39
C LYS A 130 -0.67 22.97 0.91
N GLY A 131 -1.40 22.28 1.79
CA GLY A 131 -2.04 21.02 1.49
C GLY A 131 -1.09 19.81 1.51
N ALA A 132 0.13 19.97 2.07
CA ALA A 132 1.11 18.91 2.14
C ALA A 132 0.57 17.64 2.78
N ALA A 133 0.86 16.48 2.18
CA ALA A 133 0.33 15.19 2.61
C ALA A 133 1.33 14.04 2.44
N ILE A 134 1.33 13.15 3.41
CA ILE A 134 2.07 11.89 3.38
C ILE A 134 1.06 10.75 3.41
N VAL A 135 1.23 9.76 2.53
CA VAL A 135 0.45 8.53 2.55
C VAL A 135 1.40 7.35 2.70
N ASN A 136 1.06 6.43 3.59
CA ASN A 136 1.86 5.25 3.87
C ASN A 136 1.10 3.98 3.45
N THR A 137 1.77 3.01 2.86
CA THR A 137 1.19 1.71 2.52
C THR A 137 1.25 0.77 3.71
N SER A 138 0.09 0.58 4.38
CA SER A 138 -0.13 -0.51 5.31
C SER A 138 -0.69 -1.74 4.58
N SER A 139 -1.61 -2.49 5.18
CA SER A 139 -2.26 -3.68 4.61
C SER A 139 -3.48 -4.07 5.47
N VAL A 140 -4.41 -4.83 4.91
CA VAL A 140 -5.43 -5.57 5.69
C VAL A 140 -4.79 -6.53 6.70
N ALA A 141 -3.58 -7.01 6.44
CA ALA A 141 -2.82 -7.83 7.38
C ALA A 141 -2.47 -7.12 8.70
N ALA A 142 -2.53 -5.79 8.72
CA ALA A 142 -2.31 -4.99 9.93
C ALA A 142 -3.45 -5.08 10.96
N VAL A 143 -4.64 -5.49 10.53
CA VAL A 143 -5.86 -5.48 11.36
C VAL A 143 -6.42 -6.88 11.64
N GLY A 144 -5.90 -7.91 10.98
CA GLY A 144 -6.34 -9.29 11.22
C GLY A 144 -5.29 -10.33 10.80
N PRO A 145 -5.25 -11.49 11.45
CA PRO A 145 -4.37 -12.60 11.08
C PRO A 145 -4.87 -13.31 9.82
N GLY A 146 -3.97 -14.09 9.19
CA GLY A 146 -4.31 -14.98 8.07
C GLY A 146 -4.17 -14.35 6.69
N TYR A 147 -3.85 -13.05 6.59
CA TYR A 147 -3.67 -12.37 5.29
C TYR A 147 -2.21 -12.30 4.83
N SER A 148 -1.26 -12.60 5.70
CA SER A 148 0.18 -12.53 5.40
C SER A 148 1.02 -13.27 6.45
N PRO A 149 2.35 -13.44 6.21
CA PRO A 149 3.29 -13.88 7.23
C PRO A 149 3.31 -12.95 8.46
N ASN A 150 3.78 -13.48 9.59
CA ASN A 150 3.75 -12.81 10.89
C ASN A 150 4.54 -11.49 10.89
N ALA A 151 5.80 -11.49 10.48
CA ALA A 151 6.65 -10.29 10.49
C ALA A 151 6.08 -9.18 9.61
N TYR A 152 5.54 -9.53 8.43
CA TYR A 152 4.86 -8.57 7.55
C TYR A 152 3.65 -7.92 8.25
N ALA A 153 2.78 -8.74 8.86
CA ALA A 153 1.59 -8.25 9.55
C ALA A 153 1.96 -7.25 10.66
N VAL A 154 2.95 -7.60 11.48
CA VAL A 154 3.44 -6.73 12.56
C VAL A 154 4.04 -5.43 12.02
N ALA A 155 4.86 -5.50 10.97
CA ALA A 155 5.41 -4.30 10.34
C ALA A 155 4.30 -3.38 9.82
N LYS A 156 3.29 -3.94 9.13
CA LYS A 156 2.16 -3.16 8.58
C LYS A 156 1.22 -2.60 9.67
N ALA A 157 1.06 -3.29 10.81
CA ALA A 157 0.41 -2.75 11.99
C ALA A 157 1.23 -1.59 12.59
N GLY A 158 2.56 -1.74 12.65
CA GLY A 158 3.47 -0.66 13.01
C GLY A 158 3.31 0.59 12.14
N VAL A 159 3.15 0.43 10.82
CA VAL A 159 2.91 1.53 9.89
C VAL A 159 1.58 2.25 10.19
N LEU A 160 0.51 1.54 10.57
CA LEU A 160 -0.76 2.19 10.97
C LEU A 160 -0.56 3.06 12.22
N HIS A 161 0.14 2.54 13.21
CA HIS A 161 0.38 3.31 14.43
C HIS A 161 1.33 4.48 14.19
N LEU A 162 2.43 4.27 13.43
CA LEU A 162 3.35 5.30 12.99
C LEU A 162 2.62 6.44 12.25
N THR A 163 1.64 6.10 11.40
CA THR A 163 0.82 7.09 10.69
C THR A 163 0.08 8.01 11.66
N LYS A 164 -0.54 7.46 12.71
CA LYS A 164 -1.28 8.22 13.72
C LYS A 164 -0.35 9.13 14.54
N THR A 165 0.76 8.58 15.02
CA THR A 165 1.72 9.35 15.84
C THR A 165 2.39 10.44 15.01
N SER A 166 2.79 10.16 13.76
CA SER A 166 3.35 11.15 12.86
C SER A 166 2.34 12.26 12.50
N ALA A 167 1.06 11.92 12.31
CA ALA A 167 0.02 12.93 12.07
C ALA A 167 -0.11 13.92 13.24
N ALA A 168 -0.01 13.42 14.48
CA ALA A 168 -0.01 14.25 15.68
C ALA A 168 1.24 15.13 15.76
N ASP A 169 2.43 14.57 15.56
CA ASP A 169 3.71 15.30 15.62
C ASP A 169 3.80 16.41 14.55
N LEU A 170 3.26 16.13 13.35
CA LEU A 170 3.35 17.01 12.19
C LEU A 170 2.19 18.02 12.08
N ALA A 171 1.19 17.93 12.96
CA ALA A 171 0.07 18.87 13.01
C ALA A 171 0.52 20.33 13.13
N ARG A 172 1.60 20.59 13.89
CA ARG A 172 2.23 21.92 14.02
C ARG A 172 2.72 22.50 12.69
N HIS A 173 2.98 21.65 11.70
CA HIS A 173 3.43 22.04 10.35
C HIS A 173 2.30 21.98 9.31
N GLN A 174 1.08 21.62 9.72
CA GLN A 174 -0.09 21.42 8.85
C GLN A 174 0.17 20.41 7.74
N ILE A 175 0.99 19.38 8.02
CA ILE A 175 1.24 18.23 7.14
C ILE A 175 0.33 17.10 7.58
N ARG A 176 -0.51 16.62 6.67
CA ARG A 176 -1.40 15.49 6.92
C ARG A 176 -0.66 14.17 6.68
N VAL A 177 -0.89 13.17 7.54
CA VAL A 177 -0.33 11.83 7.38
C VAL A 177 -1.45 10.81 7.48
N ASN A 178 -1.64 10.01 6.43
CA ASN A 178 -2.66 8.97 6.37
C ASN A 178 -2.07 7.67 5.83
N ALA A 179 -2.83 6.60 5.85
CA ALA A 179 -2.43 5.32 5.27
C ALA A 179 -3.50 4.77 4.34
N VAL A 180 -3.07 3.87 3.44
CA VAL A 180 -3.95 2.96 2.72
C VAL A 180 -3.71 1.54 3.22
N GLN A 181 -4.77 0.73 3.25
CA GLN A 181 -4.73 -0.68 3.62
C GLN A 181 -5.23 -1.51 2.44
N PRO A 182 -4.34 -1.88 1.51
CA PRO A 182 -4.70 -2.77 0.41
C PRO A 182 -5.11 -4.16 0.89
N GLY A 183 -6.11 -4.74 0.22
CA GLY A 183 -6.43 -6.17 0.28
C GLY A 183 -5.58 -6.98 -0.70
N PHE A 184 -6.19 -7.97 -1.36
CA PHE A 184 -5.54 -8.72 -2.43
C PHE A 184 -5.51 -7.91 -3.73
N ILE A 185 -4.36 -7.30 -4.01
CA ILE A 185 -4.13 -6.50 -5.21
C ILE A 185 -3.26 -7.28 -6.18
N ASN A 186 -3.65 -7.29 -7.45
CA ASN A 186 -2.94 -7.98 -8.52
C ASN A 186 -1.60 -7.27 -8.83
N THR A 187 -0.56 -7.67 -8.13
CA THR A 187 0.82 -7.17 -8.23
C THR A 187 1.80 -8.33 -8.23
N ASN A 188 3.07 -8.03 -8.47
CA ASN A 188 4.14 -9.05 -8.41
C ASN A 188 4.52 -9.45 -6.97
N ILE A 189 3.95 -8.82 -5.93
CA ILE A 189 4.37 -9.05 -4.54
C ILE A 189 4.30 -10.53 -4.14
N PHE A 190 3.28 -11.25 -4.60
CA PHE A 190 3.11 -12.67 -4.28
C PHE A 190 4.10 -13.55 -5.04
N THR A 191 4.28 -13.31 -6.34
CA THR A 191 5.18 -14.10 -7.18
C THR A 191 6.65 -13.85 -6.83
N THR A 192 7.02 -12.62 -6.54
CA THR A 192 8.38 -12.26 -6.11
C THR A 192 8.69 -12.82 -4.72
N SER A 193 7.75 -12.73 -3.76
CA SER A 193 7.95 -13.22 -2.40
C SER A 193 8.08 -14.74 -2.29
N LEU A 194 7.49 -15.48 -3.24
CA LEU A 194 7.57 -16.93 -3.32
C LEU A 194 8.62 -17.41 -4.34
N GLU A 195 9.41 -16.52 -4.92
CA GLU A 195 10.44 -16.81 -5.92
C GLU A 195 9.89 -17.68 -7.07
N VAL A 196 8.66 -17.36 -7.52
CA VAL A 196 7.99 -18.11 -8.58
C VAL A 196 8.81 -18.02 -9.87
N PRO A 197 9.17 -19.16 -10.52
CA PRO A 197 9.87 -19.15 -11.78
C PRO A 197 9.15 -18.35 -12.86
N ALA A 198 9.90 -17.64 -13.72
CA ALA A 198 9.34 -16.74 -14.72
C ALA A 198 8.34 -17.42 -15.67
N GLU A 199 8.57 -18.68 -16.01
CA GLU A 199 7.69 -19.50 -16.85
C GLU A 199 6.33 -19.82 -16.20
N LEU A 200 6.24 -19.74 -14.86
CA LEU A 200 5.01 -19.99 -14.10
C LEU A 200 4.31 -18.71 -13.63
N GLU A 201 4.94 -17.55 -13.82
CA GLU A 201 4.45 -16.27 -13.29
C GLU A 201 3.02 -15.93 -13.79
N ALA A 202 2.75 -16.13 -15.07
CA ALA A 202 1.43 -15.87 -15.65
C ALA A 202 0.36 -16.80 -15.06
N GLN A 203 0.69 -18.09 -14.86
CA GLN A 203 -0.21 -19.06 -14.24
C GLN A 203 -0.46 -18.72 -12.76
N ALA A 204 0.58 -18.37 -12.02
CA ALA A 204 0.46 -17.96 -10.61
C ALA A 204 -0.42 -16.71 -10.47
N LYS A 205 -0.23 -15.68 -11.30
CA LYS A 205 -1.08 -14.48 -11.33
C LYS A 205 -2.54 -14.82 -11.65
N GLY A 206 -2.79 -15.73 -12.58
CA GLY A 206 -4.14 -16.22 -12.89
C GLY A 206 -4.81 -16.90 -11.69
N ALA A 207 -4.07 -17.78 -10.99
CA ALA A 207 -4.55 -18.44 -9.78
C ALA A 207 -4.85 -17.43 -8.65
N ILE A 208 -3.98 -16.47 -8.42
CA ILE A 208 -4.17 -15.38 -7.43
C ILE A 208 -5.42 -14.56 -7.77
N ALA A 209 -5.63 -14.23 -9.05
CA ALA A 209 -6.81 -13.49 -9.49
C ALA A 209 -8.11 -14.24 -9.23
N MET A 210 -8.16 -15.56 -9.52
CA MET A 210 -9.32 -16.40 -9.22
C MET A 210 -9.58 -16.51 -7.72
N MET A 211 -8.54 -16.73 -6.91
CA MET A 211 -8.66 -16.78 -5.45
C MET A 211 -9.17 -15.45 -4.89
N SER A 212 -8.65 -14.32 -5.36
CA SER A 212 -9.09 -12.99 -4.96
C SER A 212 -10.56 -12.75 -5.31
N GLN A 213 -11.02 -13.19 -6.48
CA GLN A 213 -12.40 -13.06 -6.90
C GLN A 213 -13.38 -13.76 -5.95
N ALA A 214 -12.98 -14.92 -5.41
CA ALA A 214 -13.80 -15.72 -4.50
C ALA A 214 -13.67 -15.30 -3.02
N ALA A 215 -12.66 -14.49 -2.67
CA ALA A 215 -12.31 -14.18 -1.28
C ALA A 215 -13.09 -12.97 -0.72
N GLN A 216 -13.71 -12.15 -1.57
CA GLN A 216 -14.25 -10.84 -1.18
C GLN A 216 -15.56 -10.53 -1.91
N PRO A 217 -16.47 -9.69 -1.31
CA PRO A 217 -17.76 -9.34 -1.92
C PRO A 217 -17.67 -8.67 -3.29
N VAL A 218 -16.67 -7.80 -3.50
CA VAL A 218 -16.40 -7.27 -4.85
C VAL A 218 -15.69 -8.36 -5.65
N ALA A 219 -16.46 -9.08 -6.47
CA ALA A 219 -16.07 -10.31 -7.15
C ALA A 219 -15.01 -10.10 -8.27
N ARG A 220 -13.90 -9.48 -7.93
CA ARG A 220 -12.68 -9.36 -8.75
C ARG A 220 -11.45 -9.14 -7.87
N GLY A 221 -10.27 -9.48 -8.37
CA GLY A 221 -9.02 -9.06 -7.75
C GLY A 221 -8.87 -7.53 -7.80
N GLY A 222 -8.37 -6.94 -6.73
CA GLY A 222 -8.03 -5.52 -6.71
C GLY A 222 -6.94 -5.21 -7.75
N GLN A 223 -7.02 -4.03 -8.35
CA GLN A 223 -6.01 -3.55 -9.29
C GLN A 223 -5.14 -2.47 -8.63
N PRO A 224 -3.88 -2.31 -9.05
CA PRO A 224 -3.03 -1.21 -8.58
C PRO A 224 -3.69 0.16 -8.66
N SER A 225 -4.51 0.41 -9.68
CA SER A 225 -5.27 1.64 -9.85
C SER A 225 -6.32 1.88 -8.76
N ASP A 226 -6.91 0.82 -8.18
CA ASP A 226 -7.85 0.98 -7.07
C ASP A 226 -7.18 1.62 -5.83
N ILE A 227 -5.91 1.26 -5.59
CA ILE A 227 -5.13 1.85 -4.51
C ILE A 227 -4.64 3.24 -4.86
N ALA A 228 -4.17 3.43 -6.10
CA ALA A 228 -3.68 4.72 -6.58
C ALA A 228 -4.74 5.82 -6.44
N GLU A 229 -6.00 5.57 -6.77
CA GLU A 229 -7.09 6.54 -6.58
C GLU A 229 -7.29 6.93 -5.12
N ALA A 230 -7.21 5.98 -4.18
CA ALA A 230 -7.29 6.28 -2.76
C ALA A 230 -6.10 7.13 -2.28
N VAL A 231 -4.89 6.86 -2.79
CA VAL A 231 -3.69 7.66 -2.49
C VAL A 231 -3.83 9.08 -3.03
N LEU A 232 -4.26 9.23 -4.30
CA LEU A 232 -4.49 10.54 -4.89
C LEU A 232 -5.57 11.32 -4.11
N TYR A 233 -6.66 10.66 -3.70
CA TYR A 233 -7.66 11.29 -2.84
C TYR A 233 -7.03 11.82 -1.55
N LEU A 234 -6.29 10.98 -0.82
CA LEU A 234 -5.66 11.34 0.45
C LEU A 234 -4.62 12.47 0.31
N CYS A 235 -3.95 12.58 -0.84
CA CYS A 235 -3.02 13.64 -1.13
C CYS A 235 -3.69 14.94 -1.63
N SER A 236 -4.96 14.89 -2.04
CA SER A 236 -5.67 16.03 -2.64
C SER A 236 -6.28 16.99 -1.60
N GLU A 237 -6.73 18.15 -2.06
CA GLU A 237 -7.51 19.12 -1.28
C GLU A 237 -8.87 18.54 -0.83
N ALA A 238 -9.43 17.55 -1.54
CA ALA A 238 -10.67 16.87 -1.16
C ALA A 238 -10.53 16.13 0.18
N ALA A 239 -9.32 15.76 0.58
CA ALA A 239 -9.01 15.13 1.86
C ALA A 239 -8.44 16.12 2.90
N SER A 240 -8.66 17.43 2.73
CA SER A 240 -8.07 18.46 3.61
C SER A 240 -8.44 18.33 5.10
N PHE A 241 -9.54 17.62 5.40
CA PHE A 241 -9.98 17.34 6.79
C PHE A 241 -9.75 15.88 7.21
N VAL A 242 -8.96 15.12 6.43
CA VAL A 242 -8.62 13.71 6.71
C VAL A 242 -7.16 13.64 7.18
N ASN A 243 -6.94 13.27 8.45
CA ASN A 243 -5.60 13.20 9.05
C ASN A 243 -5.52 12.09 10.12
N GLY A 244 -4.41 11.37 10.19
CA GLY A 244 -4.14 10.34 11.20
C GLY A 244 -4.98 9.07 11.05
N THR A 245 -5.56 8.82 9.88
CA THR A 245 -6.43 7.68 9.62
C THR A 245 -5.91 6.78 8.49
N SER A 246 -6.66 5.74 8.19
CA SER A 246 -6.39 4.86 7.06
C SER A 246 -7.66 4.54 6.28
N ILE A 247 -7.51 4.34 4.97
CA ILE A 247 -8.57 3.85 4.09
C ILE A 247 -8.29 2.39 3.74
N ILE A 248 -9.24 1.51 4.03
CA ILE A 248 -9.21 0.11 3.60
C ILE A 248 -9.70 0.05 2.15
N VAL A 249 -8.91 -0.57 1.27
CA VAL A 249 -9.24 -0.76 -0.15
C VAL A 249 -9.02 -2.23 -0.49
N ASP A 250 -10.02 -3.06 -0.17
CA ASP A 250 -9.89 -4.51 -0.13
C ASP A 250 -11.07 -5.28 -0.77
N GLY A 251 -11.99 -4.58 -1.42
CA GLY A 251 -13.18 -5.19 -2.03
C GLY A 251 -14.13 -5.83 -1.02
N GLY A 252 -14.02 -5.48 0.27
CA GLY A 252 -14.81 -6.03 1.36
C GLY A 252 -14.21 -7.31 1.97
N LEU A 253 -12.94 -7.64 1.68
CA LEU A 253 -12.26 -8.81 2.24
C LEU A 253 -12.33 -8.87 3.78
N THR A 254 -12.26 -7.72 4.44
CA THR A 254 -12.27 -7.62 5.91
C THR A 254 -13.63 -7.23 6.50
N ILE A 255 -14.69 -7.19 5.71
CA ILE A 255 -16.03 -6.72 6.15
C ILE A 255 -16.67 -7.66 7.16
N GLY A 256 -16.27 -8.93 7.19
CA GLY A 256 -16.82 -9.95 8.08
C GLY A 256 -16.61 -11.36 7.56
N PRO A 257 -17.08 -12.37 8.30
CA PRO A 257 -16.96 -13.76 7.86
C PRO A 257 -17.81 -14.00 6.61
N ARG A 258 -17.37 -14.96 5.78
CA ARG A 258 -17.93 -15.21 4.45
C ARG A 258 -19.46 -15.39 4.44
N HIS A 259 -20.01 -16.07 5.42
CA HIS A 259 -21.47 -16.26 5.54
C HIS A 259 -22.25 -14.94 5.75
N SER A 260 -21.60 -13.83 6.08
CA SER A 260 -22.29 -12.53 6.25
C SER A 260 -22.60 -11.84 4.92
N TRP A 261 -21.98 -12.28 3.81
CA TRP A 261 -22.15 -11.69 2.49
C TRP A 261 -22.30 -12.70 1.35
N ASP A 262 -21.95 -13.97 1.55
CA ASP A 262 -22.11 -15.04 0.56
C ASP A 262 -23.32 -15.90 0.94
N PRO A 263 -24.42 -15.82 0.18
CA PRO A 263 -25.64 -16.56 0.50
C PRO A 263 -25.51 -18.08 0.33
N GLU A 264 -24.47 -18.56 -0.34
CA GLU A 264 -24.21 -19.99 -0.51
C GLU A 264 -23.48 -20.60 0.70
N VAL A 265 -22.98 -19.76 1.62
CA VAL A 265 -22.29 -20.20 2.84
C VAL A 265 -23.24 -20.08 4.01
N PRO A 266 -23.80 -21.19 4.52
CA PRO A 266 -24.77 -21.13 5.61
C PRO A 266 -24.15 -20.61 6.90
N ASP A 267 -24.89 -19.77 7.61
CA ASP A 267 -24.56 -19.38 8.95
C ASP A 267 -25.12 -20.38 9.99
N LEU A 268 -24.75 -20.21 11.25
CA LEU A 268 -25.23 -21.07 12.32
C LEU A 268 -26.77 -21.00 12.47
N PHE A 269 -27.37 -19.83 12.27
CA PHE A 269 -28.82 -19.66 12.41
C PHE A 269 -29.58 -20.33 11.27
N GLU A 270 -29.02 -20.31 10.05
CA GLU A 270 -29.59 -21.05 8.92
C GLU A 270 -29.54 -22.54 9.15
N ALA A 271 -28.43 -23.07 9.62
CA ALA A 271 -28.30 -24.49 9.98
C ALA A 271 -29.33 -24.90 11.06
N LEU A 272 -29.53 -24.06 12.08
CA LEU A 272 -30.54 -24.33 13.13
C LEU A 272 -31.98 -24.25 12.59
N ARG A 273 -32.29 -23.32 11.69
CA ARG A 273 -33.59 -23.22 11.02
C ARG A 273 -33.89 -24.47 10.21
N GLN A 274 -32.90 -24.97 9.46
CA GLN A 274 -33.05 -26.23 8.69
C GLN A 274 -33.25 -27.45 9.59
N MET A 275 -32.52 -27.55 10.70
CA MET A 275 -32.73 -28.63 11.68
C MET A 275 -34.12 -28.59 12.27
N LYS A 276 -34.64 -27.40 12.64
CA LYS A 276 -35.99 -27.23 13.15
C LYS A 276 -37.03 -27.64 12.12
N ALA A 277 -36.94 -27.15 10.89
CA ALA A 277 -37.85 -27.51 9.80
C ALA A 277 -37.87 -29.02 9.51
N ALA A 278 -36.70 -29.68 9.54
CA ALA A 278 -36.62 -31.14 9.36
C ALA A 278 -37.31 -31.89 10.51
N ALA A 279 -37.19 -31.47 11.74
CA ALA A 279 -37.87 -32.05 12.90
C ALA A 279 -39.38 -31.90 12.81
N GLU A 280 -39.86 -30.72 12.40
CA GLU A 280 -41.30 -30.41 12.22
C GLU A 280 -41.90 -31.25 11.08
N ALA A 281 -41.16 -31.55 10.00
CA ALA A 281 -41.60 -32.37 8.90
C ALA A 281 -41.62 -33.89 9.23
N ALA A 282 -40.95 -34.33 10.30
CA ALA A 282 -40.88 -35.71 10.75
C ALA A 282 -41.89 -36.04 11.87
N ALA A 283 -42.58 -35.05 12.39
CA ALA A 283 -43.61 -35.17 13.44
C ALA A 283 -45.02 -35.24 12.84
#